data_bbdd405197b5114a84bb97bbd8bb506f
#
_entry.id   bbdd405197b5114a84bb97bbd8bb506f
#
_cell.length_a   1.000
_cell.length_b   1.000
_cell.length_c   1.000
_cell.angle_alpha   90.00
_cell.angle_beta   90.00
_cell.angle_gamma   90.00
#
_symmetry.space_group_name_H-M   'P 1'
#
loop_
_entity.id
_entity.type
_entity.pdbx_description
1 polymer ?
#
loop_
_entity_poly.entity_id
_entity_poly.type
_entity_poly.pdbx_seq_one_letter_code
_entity_poly.pdbx_strand_id
1 'polypeptide(L)'
;MMKRIFNLLSGPRNISTALMYSFAQHPDFVVVDEPFYGHYLRQVSDRSSHPMDEEIQKAMPHNKDQVIERLEKLAQEKLVFSKSMAHHCIEEEPRYLLDWTNIILIRHPKKLIHSFSKVIPDPTLEAIGIKKAFGLYQFFETPQGARTGDRE
;
A
#
# COMPACT_ATOMS: atom_id res chain seq x y z
N MET A 1 -21.32 2.40 -9.94
CA MET A 1 -20.32 1.71 -10.78
C MET A 1 -19.48 0.78 -9.90
N MET A 2 -19.25 -0.43 -10.30
CA MET A 2 -18.49 -1.39 -9.49
C MET A 2 -17.01 -0.98 -9.48
N LYS A 3 -16.43 -0.85 -8.28
CA LYS A 3 -15.00 -0.59 -8.12
C LYS A 3 -14.21 -1.81 -8.64
N ARG A 4 -13.26 -1.59 -9.52
CA ARG A 4 -12.50 -2.65 -10.18
C ARG A 4 -11.06 -2.78 -9.68
N ILE A 5 -10.62 -1.87 -8.81
CA ILE A 5 -9.31 -1.91 -8.17
C ILE A 5 -9.49 -2.30 -6.72
N PHE A 6 -8.89 -3.43 -6.35
CA PHE A 6 -8.80 -3.95 -4.99
C PHE A 6 -7.39 -3.65 -4.49
N ASN A 7 -7.27 -2.72 -3.57
CA ASN A 7 -6.00 -2.27 -3.04
C ASN A 7 -5.77 -2.87 -1.66
N LEU A 8 -4.84 -3.82 -1.59
CA LEU A 8 -4.41 -4.43 -0.33
C LEU A 8 -3.36 -3.53 0.32
N LEU A 9 -3.67 -3.02 1.51
CA LEU A 9 -2.76 -2.24 2.35
C LEU A 9 -2.28 -3.11 3.50
N SER A 10 -0.99 -3.40 3.54
CA SER A 10 -0.42 -4.26 4.58
C SER A 10 0.86 -3.68 5.16
N GLY A 11 1.26 -4.14 6.33
CA GLY A 11 2.62 -3.98 6.84
C GLY A 11 3.54 -5.11 6.34
N PRO A 12 4.85 -4.97 6.53
CA PRO A 12 5.79 -6.04 6.21
C PRO A 12 5.50 -7.30 7.03
N ARG A 13 5.83 -8.48 6.51
CA ARG A 13 5.66 -9.78 7.17
C ARG A 13 4.21 -10.21 7.44
N ASN A 14 3.24 -9.66 6.71
CA ASN A 14 1.82 -9.98 6.85
C ASN A 14 1.31 -11.04 5.84
N ILE A 15 2.21 -11.74 5.17
CA ILE A 15 1.87 -12.79 4.19
C ILE A 15 1.08 -12.22 2.98
N SER A 16 1.17 -10.94 2.72
CA SER A 16 0.48 -10.24 1.65
C SER A 16 0.86 -10.72 0.25
N THR A 17 2.10 -11.15 0.06
CA THR A 17 2.59 -11.71 -1.21
C THR A 17 1.90 -13.03 -1.54
N ALA A 18 1.72 -13.93 -0.56
CA ALA A 18 1.00 -15.19 -0.77
C ALA A 18 -0.47 -14.93 -1.14
N LEU A 19 -1.10 -13.94 -0.51
CA LEU A 19 -2.46 -13.54 -0.84
C LEU A 19 -2.53 -12.98 -2.27
N MET A 20 -1.59 -12.13 -2.67
CA MET A 20 -1.50 -11.61 -4.03
C MET A 20 -1.39 -12.74 -5.07
N TYR A 21 -0.54 -13.74 -4.83
CA TYR A 21 -0.43 -14.89 -5.72
C TYR A 21 -1.70 -15.74 -5.77
N SER A 22 -2.49 -15.79 -4.71
CA SER A 22 -3.79 -16.45 -4.73
C SER A 22 -4.76 -15.74 -5.69
N PHE A 23 -4.80 -14.41 -5.69
CA PHE A 23 -5.58 -13.65 -6.66
C PHE A 23 -5.07 -13.80 -8.09
N ALA A 24 -3.75 -13.95 -8.27
CA ALA A 24 -3.15 -14.17 -9.59
C ALA A 24 -3.60 -15.49 -10.27
N GLN A 25 -4.12 -16.46 -9.51
CA GLN A 25 -4.66 -17.69 -10.06
C GLN A 25 -6.04 -17.50 -10.70
N HIS A 26 -6.74 -16.42 -10.40
CA HIS A 26 -8.06 -16.17 -10.96
C HIS A 26 -7.95 -15.44 -12.30
N PRO A 27 -8.59 -15.95 -13.38
CA PRO A 27 -8.40 -15.44 -14.75
C PRO A 27 -8.85 -13.99 -14.96
N ASP A 28 -9.78 -13.51 -14.13
CA ASP A 28 -10.31 -12.15 -14.24
C ASP A 28 -9.43 -11.10 -13.54
N PHE A 29 -8.43 -11.54 -12.77
CA PHE A 29 -7.55 -10.63 -12.05
C PHE A 29 -6.21 -10.44 -12.76
N VAL A 30 -5.71 -9.21 -12.72
CA VAL A 30 -4.30 -8.87 -12.87
C VAL A 30 -3.78 -8.39 -11.52
N VAL A 31 -2.61 -8.87 -11.12
CA VAL A 31 -1.99 -8.47 -9.85
C VAL A 31 -0.83 -7.51 -10.10
N VAL A 32 -0.69 -6.53 -9.24
CA VAL A 32 0.39 -5.54 -9.27
C VAL A 32 1.03 -5.47 -7.89
N ASP A 33 2.33 -5.73 -7.84
CA ASP A 33 3.09 -5.74 -6.60
C ASP A 33 3.73 -4.39 -6.33
N GLU A 34 3.40 -3.80 -5.19
CA GLU A 34 3.97 -2.57 -4.65
C GLU A 34 4.11 -1.41 -5.66
N PRO A 35 3.03 -1.03 -6.38
CA PRO A 35 3.14 -0.07 -7.48
C PRO A 35 3.62 1.33 -7.03
N PHE A 36 3.41 1.70 -5.77
CA PHE A 36 3.83 2.99 -5.21
C PHE A 36 5.23 2.99 -4.61
N TYR A 37 5.97 1.88 -4.67
CA TYR A 37 7.29 1.80 -4.05
C TYR A 37 8.29 2.78 -4.65
N GLY A 38 8.31 2.95 -5.98
CA GLY A 38 9.19 3.93 -6.63
C GLY A 38 8.87 5.38 -6.23
N HIS A 39 7.58 5.70 -6.08
CA HIS A 39 7.15 7.01 -5.57
C HIS A 39 7.59 7.22 -4.12
N TYR A 40 7.39 6.22 -3.26
CA TYR A 40 7.83 6.26 -1.86
C TYR A 40 9.33 6.51 -1.74
N LEU A 41 10.16 5.76 -2.45
CA LEU A 41 11.62 5.91 -2.41
C LEU A 41 12.11 7.32 -2.78
N ARG A 42 11.41 8.00 -3.67
CA ARG A 42 11.75 9.40 -4.02
C ARG A 42 11.49 10.40 -2.90
N GLN A 43 10.53 10.11 -2.04
CA GLN A 43 10.10 11.02 -0.98
C GLN A 43 10.86 10.79 0.33
N VAL A 44 11.46 9.61 0.51
CA VAL A 44 12.22 9.28 1.71
C VAL A 44 13.63 9.83 1.59
N SER A 45 14.06 10.62 2.57
CA SER A 45 15.38 11.27 2.59
C SER A 45 16.55 10.31 2.82
N ASP A 46 16.31 9.19 3.52
CA ASP A 46 17.32 8.16 3.79
C ASP A 46 17.17 6.99 2.82
N ARG A 47 17.82 7.11 1.67
CA ARG A 47 17.83 6.10 0.60
C ARG A 47 18.82 4.96 0.85
N SER A 48 19.74 5.13 1.80
CA SER A 48 20.84 4.19 2.02
C SER A 48 20.39 2.81 2.54
N SER A 49 19.16 2.70 3.01
CA SER A 49 18.62 1.49 3.62
C SER A 49 17.88 0.54 2.65
N HIS A 50 17.65 0.97 1.40
CA HIS A 50 16.88 0.17 0.44
C HIS A 50 17.81 -0.50 -0.57
N PRO A 51 17.92 -1.85 -0.55
CA PRO A 51 18.69 -2.57 -1.56
C PRO A 51 18.08 -2.36 -2.95
N MET A 52 18.94 -2.18 -3.97
CA MET A 52 18.55 -2.00 -5.38
C MET A 52 17.78 -0.70 -5.69
N ASP A 53 17.92 0.35 -4.88
CA ASP A 53 17.21 1.62 -5.05
C ASP A 53 17.37 2.20 -6.47
N GLU A 54 18.58 2.23 -7.02
CA GLU A 54 18.84 2.77 -8.37
C GLU A 54 18.15 1.96 -9.47
N GLU A 55 18.13 0.64 -9.37
CA GLU A 55 17.48 -0.24 -10.34
C GLU A 55 15.96 -0.12 -10.29
N ILE A 56 15.40 -0.02 -9.09
CA ILE A 56 13.96 0.17 -8.87
C ILE A 56 13.53 1.53 -9.42
N GLN A 57 14.30 2.58 -9.19
CA GLN A 57 13.98 3.91 -9.71
C GLN A 57 14.02 3.98 -11.23
N LYS A 58 14.85 3.17 -11.90
CA LYS A 58 14.86 3.08 -13.37
C LYS A 58 13.70 2.28 -13.93
N ALA A 59 13.24 1.26 -13.19
CA ALA A 59 12.24 0.30 -13.66
C ALA A 59 10.80 0.67 -13.32
N MET A 60 10.56 1.48 -12.29
CA MET A 60 9.22 1.79 -11.77
C MET A 60 8.82 3.26 -12.00
N PRO A 61 7.52 3.54 -12.23
CA PRO A 61 7.03 4.91 -12.23
C PRO A 61 7.31 5.59 -10.88
N HIS A 62 7.84 6.79 -10.93
CA HIS A 62 8.16 7.56 -9.71
C HIS A 62 7.09 8.58 -9.35
N ASN A 63 6.18 8.83 -10.27
CA ASN A 63 5.08 9.78 -10.09
C ASN A 63 3.83 9.01 -9.69
N LYS A 64 3.22 9.44 -8.59
CA LYS A 64 1.98 8.85 -8.07
C LYS A 64 0.86 8.84 -9.11
N ASP A 65 0.68 9.94 -9.83
CA ASP A 65 -0.40 10.08 -10.82
C ASP A 65 -0.23 9.09 -11.97
N GLN A 66 1.00 8.86 -12.42
CA GLN A 66 1.30 7.85 -13.43
C GLN A 66 1.00 6.41 -12.93
N VAL A 67 1.24 6.14 -11.65
CA VAL A 67 0.89 4.84 -11.05
C VAL A 67 -0.63 4.67 -11.04
N ILE A 68 -1.37 5.69 -10.61
CA ILE A 68 -2.84 5.68 -10.58
C ILE A 68 -3.39 5.45 -11.99
N GLU A 69 -2.96 6.24 -12.96
CA GLU A 69 -3.37 6.11 -14.37
C GLU A 69 -3.12 4.70 -14.93
N ARG A 70 -1.95 4.13 -14.62
CA ARG A 70 -1.63 2.75 -15.02
C ARG A 70 -2.59 1.73 -14.41
N LEU A 71 -2.89 1.84 -13.12
CA LEU A 71 -3.82 0.92 -12.45
C LEU A 71 -5.25 1.08 -13.00
N GLU A 72 -5.69 2.30 -13.24
CA GLU A 72 -7.00 2.59 -13.82
C GLU A 72 -7.12 2.06 -15.26
N LYS A 73 -6.05 2.17 -16.04
CA LYS A 73 -6.01 1.59 -17.40
C LYS A 73 -6.13 0.07 -17.36
N LEU A 74 -5.41 -0.62 -16.48
CA LEU A 74 -5.56 -2.06 -16.28
C LEU A 74 -6.98 -2.43 -15.85
N ALA A 75 -7.60 -1.60 -15.03
CA ALA A 75 -8.95 -1.81 -14.54
C ALA A 75 -10.05 -1.67 -15.62
N GLN A 76 -9.73 -1.11 -16.78
CA GLN A 76 -10.65 -1.10 -17.92
C GLN A 76 -10.87 -2.51 -18.49
N GLU A 77 -9.85 -3.35 -18.46
CA GLU A 77 -9.87 -4.67 -19.06
C GLU A 77 -10.13 -5.78 -18.02
N LYS A 78 -9.48 -5.72 -16.85
CA LYS A 78 -9.55 -6.76 -15.82
C LYS A 78 -9.82 -6.17 -14.43
N LEU A 79 -10.13 -7.01 -13.47
CA LEU A 79 -10.07 -6.65 -12.06
C LEU A 79 -8.59 -6.53 -11.66
N VAL A 80 -8.25 -5.47 -10.96
CA VAL A 80 -6.87 -5.21 -10.51
C VAL A 80 -6.76 -5.55 -9.03
N PHE A 81 -5.83 -6.39 -8.65
CA PHE A 81 -5.42 -6.58 -7.27
C PHE A 81 -4.05 -5.93 -7.06
N SER A 82 -4.04 -4.78 -6.41
CA SER A 82 -2.82 -4.03 -6.08
C SER A 82 -2.39 -4.37 -4.67
N LYS A 83 -1.25 -5.03 -4.50
CA LYS A 83 -0.67 -5.24 -3.18
C LYS A 83 0.24 -4.06 -2.86
N SER A 84 -0.09 -3.30 -1.83
CA SER A 84 0.64 -2.11 -1.40
C SER A 84 1.08 -2.24 0.05
N MET A 85 2.23 -1.66 0.36
CA MET A 85 2.62 -1.45 1.76
C MET A 85 1.96 -0.18 2.27
N ALA A 86 1.37 -0.22 3.46
CA ALA A 86 0.69 0.93 4.04
C ALA A 86 1.59 2.17 4.15
N HIS A 87 2.87 1.97 4.48
CA HIS A 87 3.85 3.06 4.60
C HIS A 87 4.31 3.66 3.26
N HIS A 88 4.02 3.02 2.12
CA HIS A 88 4.24 3.64 0.80
C HIS A 88 3.21 4.72 0.48
N CYS A 89 2.08 4.74 1.16
CA CYS A 89 1.12 5.84 1.11
C CYS A 89 1.62 6.98 1.99
N ILE A 90 2.18 8.01 1.39
CA ILE A 90 2.84 9.11 2.09
C ILE A 90 1.81 10.09 2.66
N GLU A 91 0.75 10.32 1.90
CA GLU A 91 -0.30 11.26 2.29
C GLU A 91 -1.06 10.79 3.55
N GLU A 92 -1.48 11.74 4.36
CA GLU A 92 -2.37 11.47 5.49
C GLU A 92 -3.81 11.22 5.02
N GLU A 93 -4.23 11.95 3.99
CA GLU A 93 -5.55 11.83 3.37
C GLU A 93 -5.44 11.47 1.89
N PRO A 94 -5.18 10.19 1.55
CA PRO A 94 -5.02 9.74 0.17
C PRO A 94 -6.39 9.61 -0.52
N ARG A 95 -6.96 10.73 -0.94
CA ARG A 95 -8.32 10.79 -1.52
C ARG A 95 -8.49 9.93 -2.76
N TYR A 96 -7.43 9.72 -3.55
CA TYR A 96 -7.46 8.83 -4.72
C TYR A 96 -7.80 7.37 -4.37
N LEU A 97 -7.52 6.93 -3.13
CA LEU A 97 -7.89 5.59 -2.68
C LEU A 97 -9.39 5.42 -2.44
N LEU A 98 -10.17 6.50 -2.31
CA LEU A 98 -11.60 6.42 -2.02
C LEU A 98 -12.41 5.80 -3.17
N ASP A 99 -11.90 5.89 -4.38
CA ASP A 99 -12.53 5.31 -5.57
C ASP A 99 -12.23 3.81 -5.73
N TRP A 100 -11.35 3.26 -4.87
CA TRP A 100 -10.94 1.86 -4.89
C TRP A 100 -11.56 1.07 -3.73
N THR A 101 -11.58 -0.25 -3.84
CA THR A 101 -11.89 -1.13 -2.71
C THR A 101 -10.61 -1.34 -1.90
N ASN A 102 -10.53 -0.74 -0.72
CA ASN A 102 -9.37 -0.85 0.14
C ASN A 102 -9.54 -1.95 1.16
N ILE A 103 -8.53 -2.81 1.28
CA ILE A 103 -8.46 -3.94 2.20
C ILE A 103 -7.24 -3.74 3.09
N ILE A 104 -7.44 -3.61 4.39
CA ILE A 104 -6.34 -3.52 5.35
C ILE A 104 -6.07 -4.91 5.93
N LEU A 105 -4.90 -5.45 5.62
CA LEU A 105 -4.48 -6.74 6.12
C LEU A 105 -3.77 -6.58 7.46
N ILE A 106 -4.32 -7.23 8.47
CA ILE A 106 -3.77 -7.26 9.82
C ILE A 106 -3.29 -8.68 10.18
N ARG A 107 -2.28 -8.75 11.02
CA ARG A 107 -1.77 -10.00 11.58
C ARG A 107 -1.74 -9.91 13.10
N HIS A 108 -1.90 -11.03 13.79
CA HIS A 108 -1.80 -11.09 15.24
C HIS A 108 -0.47 -10.46 15.71
N PRO A 109 -0.47 -9.44 16.61
CA PRO A 109 0.72 -8.65 16.94
C PRO A 109 1.92 -9.47 17.37
N LYS A 110 1.74 -10.47 18.24
CA LYS A 110 2.83 -11.34 18.69
C LYS A 110 3.49 -12.10 17.51
N LYS A 111 2.70 -12.59 16.57
CA LYS A 111 3.21 -13.29 15.39
C LYS A 111 3.92 -12.34 14.43
N LEU A 112 3.43 -11.12 14.30
CA LEU A 112 4.05 -10.09 13.48
C LEU A 112 5.42 -9.69 14.04
N ILE A 113 5.47 -9.31 15.32
CA ILE A 113 6.70 -8.91 16.01
C ILE A 113 7.74 -10.04 15.98
N HIS A 114 7.34 -11.27 16.29
CA HIS A 114 8.24 -12.43 16.25
C HIS A 114 8.80 -12.67 14.84
N SER A 115 7.99 -12.54 13.82
CA SER A 115 8.45 -12.69 12.42
C SER A 115 9.38 -11.58 11.98
N PHE A 116 9.09 -10.35 12.42
CA PHE A 116 9.83 -9.15 12.03
C PHE A 116 11.19 -9.07 12.73
N SER A 117 11.25 -9.40 14.01
CA SER A 117 12.48 -9.37 14.81
C SER A 117 13.56 -10.37 14.35
N LYS A 118 13.18 -11.37 13.56
CA LYS A 118 14.16 -12.28 12.91
C LYS A 118 14.96 -11.60 11.79
N VAL A 119 14.45 -10.50 11.27
CA VAL A 119 15.05 -9.79 10.12
C VAL A 119 15.62 -8.44 10.56
N ILE A 120 14.89 -7.72 11.41
CA ILE A 120 15.27 -6.40 11.91
C ILE A 120 15.21 -6.44 13.44
N PRO A 121 16.35 -6.20 14.13
CA PRO A 121 16.34 -6.05 15.58
C PRO A 121 15.56 -4.79 15.97
N ASP A 122 14.88 -4.83 17.11
CA ASP A 122 14.15 -3.72 17.71
C ASP A 122 13.11 -3.06 16.78
N PRO A 123 12.05 -3.81 16.36
CA PRO A 123 11.04 -3.27 15.47
C PRO A 123 10.22 -2.14 16.12
N THR A 124 10.11 -1.01 15.44
CA THR A 124 9.25 0.11 15.85
C THR A 124 7.84 -0.03 15.27
N LEU A 125 6.86 0.69 15.83
CA LEU A 125 5.50 0.73 15.29
C LEU A 125 5.45 1.27 13.86
N GLU A 126 6.34 2.21 13.56
CA GLU A 126 6.52 2.75 12.22
C GLU A 126 7.06 1.70 11.26
N ALA A 127 8.12 0.99 11.65
CA ALA A 127 8.76 -0.04 10.83
C ALA A 127 7.83 -1.20 10.48
N ILE A 128 6.95 -1.62 11.41
CA ILE A 128 5.96 -2.67 11.17
C ILE A 128 4.70 -2.18 10.45
N GLY A 129 4.58 -0.87 10.18
CA GLY A 129 3.51 -0.29 9.38
C GLY A 129 2.12 -0.21 10.04
N ILE A 130 1.98 -0.61 11.31
CA ILE A 130 0.69 -0.64 12.01
C ILE A 130 0.12 0.77 12.19
N LYS A 131 0.95 1.73 12.58
CA LYS A 131 0.52 3.12 12.79
C LYS A 131 -0.09 3.73 11.53
N LYS A 132 0.58 3.55 10.40
CA LYS A 132 0.09 4.05 9.11
C LYS A 132 -1.18 3.32 8.66
N ALA A 133 -1.24 2.00 8.81
CA ALA A 133 -2.43 1.21 8.48
C ALA A 133 -3.64 1.64 9.31
N PHE A 134 -3.44 1.94 10.60
CA PHE A 134 -4.50 2.44 11.46
C PHE A 134 -4.97 3.85 11.06
N GLY A 135 -4.05 4.74 10.72
CA GLY A 135 -4.39 6.07 10.20
C GLY A 135 -5.21 6.01 8.90
N LEU A 136 -4.85 5.10 7.98
CA LEU A 136 -5.62 4.87 6.77
C LEU A 136 -7.00 4.29 7.06
N TYR A 137 -7.11 3.36 8.01
CA TYR A 137 -8.41 2.84 8.46
C TYR A 137 -9.31 3.97 8.97
N GLN A 138 -8.80 4.83 9.85
CA GLN A 138 -9.54 5.98 10.36
C GLN A 138 -9.95 6.93 9.23
N PHE A 139 -9.07 7.12 8.25
CA PHE A 139 -9.36 7.94 7.08
C PHE A 139 -10.54 7.37 6.28
N PHE A 140 -10.61 6.07 6.05
CA PHE A 140 -11.71 5.46 5.28
C PHE A 140 -13.03 5.45 6.06
N GLU A 141 -13.01 5.30 7.38
CA GLU A 141 -14.21 5.28 8.22
C GLU A 141 -14.83 6.67 8.45
N THR A 142 -14.06 7.75 8.27
CA THR A 142 -14.57 9.11 8.50
C THR A 142 -15.40 9.58 7.31
N PRO A 143 -16.65 10.05 7.51
CA PRO A 143 -17.46 10.61 6.43
C PRO A 143 -16.75 11.74 5.69
N GLN A 144 -16.77 11.72 4.36
CA GLN A 144 -16.01 12.64 3.52
C GLN A 144 -16.40 14.12 3.72
N GLY A 145 -17.61 14.41 4.18
CA GLY A 145 -18.07 15.76 4.46
C GLY A 145 -17.63 16.34 5.81
N ALA A 146 -17.18 15.49 6.75
CA ALA A 146 -16.78 15.92 8.11
C ALA A 146 -15.32 16.42 8.20
N ARG A 147 -14.54 16.32 7.11
CA ARG A 147 -13.08 16.56 7.12
C ARG A 147 -12.64 17.98 6.77
N THR A 148 -13.54 18.84 6.36
CA THR A 148 -13.19 20.18 5.85
C THR A 148 -13.40 21.32 6.86
N GLY A 149 -13.71 21.04 8.13
CA GLY A 149 -14.20 22.08 9.06
C GLY A 149 -13.51 22.27 10.40
N ASP A 150 -12.82 21.29 10.95
CA ASP A 150 -12.40 21.38 12.36
C ASP A 150 -10.88 21.25 12.55
N ARG A 151 -10.14 22.22 12.04
CA ARG A 151 -8.79 22.57 12.51
C ARG A 151 -8.68 24.09 12.56
N GLU A 152 -9.27 24.68 13.57
CA GLU A 152 -8.81 25.94 14.15
C GLU A 152 -8.05 25.66 15.46
#